data_5e974c8573c7ccd7bb6de59a4a9c4166
#
_entry.id   5e974c8573c7ccd7bb6de59a4a9c4166
#
_cell.length_a   1.000
_cell.length_b   1.000
_cell.length_c   1.000
_cell.angle_alpha   90.00
_cell.angle_beta   90.00
_cell.angle_gamma   90.00
#
_symmetry.space_group_name_H-M   'P 1'
#
loop_
_entity.id
_entity.type
_entity.pdbx_description
1 polymer ?
#
loop_
_entity_poly.entity_id
_entity_poly.type
_entity_poly.pdbx_seq_one_letter_code
_entity_poly.pdbx_strand_id
1 'polypeptide(L)'
;MPNHLPSLALVALAILPGPAFALEDSYLPADKIPYAVEAPGQPQRLGPLWGERAKGPAGTLLKVPGNWRAPVHAHTADYRAIVIKGLWAHWQMQGGEATKVELPPGSYWTQKANEMHDDACLSDTECVILLINDTP
;
A
#
# COMPACT_ATOMS: atom_id res chain seq x y z
N MET A 1 -26.56 -65.61 15.25
CA MET A 1 -26.02 -64.42 15.92
C MET A 1 -26.01 -63.28 14.89
N PRO A 2 -26.86 -62.29 14.99
CA PRO A 2 -26.88 -61.19 14.03
C PRO A 2 -25.80 -60.14 14.39
N ASN A 3 -24.91 -59.85 13.44
CA ASN A 3 -23.90 -58.80 13.54
C ASN A 3 -24.54 -57.43 13.30
N HIS A 4 -24.64 -56.64 14.33
CA HIS A 4 -24.99 -55.22 14.23
C HIS A 4 -23.73 -54.40 13.91
N LEU A 5 -23.62 -53.87 12.69
CA LEU A 5 -22.61 -52.86 12.35
C LEU A 5 -23.13 -51.50 12.82
N PRO A 6 -22.30 -50.68 13.50
CA PRO A 6 -22.70 -49.34 13.89
C PRO A 6 -22.72 -48.43 12.65
N SER A 7 -23.84 -47.73 12.45
CA SER A 7 -23.95 -46.67 11.45
C SER A 7 -23.14 -45.46 11.92
N LEU A 8 -22.07 -45.11 11.20
CA LEU A 8 -21.39 -43.83 11.37
C LEU A 8 -22.25 -42.71 10.78
N ALA A 9 -22.83 -41.90 11.62
CA ALA A 9 -23.47 -40.67 11.21
C ALA A 9 -22.42 -39.63 10.82
N LEU A 10 -22.34 -39.29 9.53
CA LEU A 10 -21.48 -38.19 9.04
C LEU A 10 -22.12 -36.85 9.41
N VAL A 11 -21.59 -36.15 10.40
CA VAL A 11 -22.01 -34.79 10.72
C VAL A 11 -21.38 -33.84 9.71
N ALA A 12 -22.16 -33.37 8.75
CA ALA A 12 -21.75 -32.32 7.83
C ALA A 12 -21.74 -30.97 8.57
N LEU A 13 -20.56 -30.45 8.86
CA LEU A 13 -20.38 -29.10 9.40
C LEU A 13 -20.68 -28.08 8.30
N ALA A 14 -21.86 -27.47 8.33
CA ALA A 14 -22.21 -26.39 7.42
C ALA A 14 -21.37 -25.14 7.80
N ILE A 15 -20.41 -24.80 6.97
CA ILE A 15 -19.69 -23.51 7.06
C ILE A 15 -20.67 -22.44 6.59
N LEU A 16 -21.27 -21.70 7.54
CA LEU A 16 -22.05 -20.51 7.21
C LEU A 16 -21.09 -19.44 6.67
N PRO A 17 -21.38 -18.83 5.52
CA PRO A 17 -20.60 -17.70 5.06
C PRO A 17 -20.71 -16.59 6.11
N GLY A 18 -19.57 -16.07 6.58
CA GLY A 18 -19.53 -14.92 7.46
C GLY A 18 -20.19 -13.70 6.78
N PRO A 19 -20.59 -12.67 7.53
CA PRO A 19 -21.20 -11.49 6.96
C PRO A 19 -20.24 -10.88 5.93
N ALA A 20 -20.65 -10.85 4.68
CA ALA A 20 -19.97 -10.07 3.65
C ALA A 20 -20.23 -8.61 4.02
N PHE A 21 -19.18 -7.89 4.47
CA PHE A 21 -19.25 -6.45 4.60
C PHE A 21 -19.41 -5.88 3.20
N ALA A 22 -20.61 -5.43 2.86
CA ALA A 22 -20.86 -4.69 1.63
C ALA A 22 -20.08 -3.38 1.70
N LEU A 23 -19.37 -3.03 0.61
CA LEU A 23 -18.83 -1.69 0.46
C LEU A 23 -20.00 -0.72 0.31
N GLU A 24 -19.98 0.38 1.09
CA GLU A 24 -20.90 1.48 0.88
C GLU A 24 -20.29 2.45 -0.13
N ASP A 25 -21.13 3.05 -0.95
CA ASP A 25 -20.70 4.08 -1.88
C ASP A 25 -20.12 5.28 -1.12
N SER A 26 -18.89 5.65 -1.47
CA SER A 26 -18.22 6.82 -0.87
C SER A 26 -17.47 7.61 -1.94
N TYR A 27 -17.47 8.92 -1.81
CA TYR A 27 -16.83 9.85 -2.74
C TYR A 27 -15.96 10.82 -1.97
N LEU A 28 -14.64 10.83 -2.29
CA LEU A 28 -13.67 11.75 -1.72
C LEU A 28 -13.01 12.55 -2.85
N PRO A 29 -13.48 13.76 -3.16
CA PRO A 29 -12.84 14.62 -4.14
C PRO A 29 -11.37 14.90 -3.80
N ALA A 30 -10.52 15.03 -4.81
CA ALA A 30 -9.08 15.17 -4.61
C ALA A 30 -8.68 16.39 -3.75
N ASP A 31 -9.45 17.48 -3.84
CA ASP A 31 -9.27 18.69 -3.03
C ASP A 31 -9.76 18.56 -1.58
N LYS A 32 -10.44 17.47 -1.24
CA LYS A 32 -10.97 17.15 0.11
C LYS A 32 -10.14 16.09 0.84
N ILE A 33 -9.12 15.52 0.20
CA ILE A 33 -8.25 14.55 0.84
C ILE A 33 -7.50 15.23 2.00
N PRO A 34 -7.62 14.68 3.24
CA PRO A 34 -7.06 15.31 4.45
C PRO A 34 -5.56 15.05 4.57
N TYR A 35 -4.75 15.69 3.73
CA TYR A 35 -3.31 15.54 3.78
C TYR A 35 -2.73 16.11 5.07
N ALA A 36 -1.93 15.31 5.77
CA ALA A 36 -1.17 15.71 6.95
C ALA A 36 0.33 15.41 6.76
N VAL A 37 1.19 16.18 7.41
CA VAL A 37 2.62 15.87 7.47
C VAL A 37 2.84 14.56 8.21
N GLU A 38 3.74 13.73 7.72
CA GLU A 38 4.05 12.45 8.36
C GLU A 38 4.80 12.65 9.69
N ALA A 39 5.72 13.61 9.71
CA ALA A 39 6.43 14.02 10.92
C ALA A 39 6.80 15.52 10.87
N PRO A 40 6.97 16.19 12.00
CA PRO A 40 7.38 17.59 12.06
C PRO A 40 8.65 17.84 11.23
N GLY A 41 8.63 18.88 10.40
CA GLY A 41 9.75 19.27 9.56
C GLY A 41 9.97 18.45 8.29
N GLN A 42 9.16 17.41 8.07
CA GLN A 42 9.20 16.63 6.85
C GLN A 42 8.29 17.23 5.79
N PRO A 43 8.71 17.31 4.50
CA PRO A 43 7.87 17.88 3.44
C PRO A 43 6.80 16.92 2.92
N GLN A 44 6.96 15.61 3.13
CA GLN A 44 6.00 14.62 2.68
C GLN A 44 4.70 14.69 3.48
N ARG A 45 3.60 14.46 2.78
CA ARG A 45 2.25 14.45 3.35
C ARG A 45 1.53 13.17 2.97
N LEU A 46 0.83 12.62 3.93
CA LEU A 46 0.00 11.43 3.76
C LEU A 46 -1.48 11.82 3.74
N GLY A 47 -2.20 11.34 2.74
CA GLY A 47 -3.64 11.49 2.57
C GLY A 47 -4.33 10.13 2.62
N PRO A 48 -4.96 9.73 3.74
CA PRO A 48 -5.63 8.44 3.84
C PRO A 48 -6.86 8.40 2.92
N LEU A 49 -7.04 7.30 2.20
CA LEU A 49 -8.19 7.01 1.36
C LEU A 49 -9.10 5.95 2.02
N TRP A 50 -8.51 4.87 2.52
CA TRP A 50 -9.21 3.84 3.31
C TRP A 50 -8.24 3.15 4.27
N GLY A 51 -8.77 2.58 5.35
CA GLY A 51 -8.00 1.85 6.35
C GLY A 51 -7.04 2.73 7.16
N GLU A 52 -6.26 2.09 7.99
CA GLU A 52 -5.22 2.72 8.81
C GLU A 52 -3.90 1.94 8.65
N ARG A 53 -2.87 2.55 8.06
CA ARG A 53 -1.57 1.90 7.76
C ARG A 53 -0.94 1.21 8.97
N ALA A 54 -1.12 1.76 10.16
CA ALA A 54 -0.56 1.19 11.40
C ALA A 54 -1.35 -0.01 11.96
N LYS A 55 -2.52 -0.35 11.36
CA LYS A 55 -3.43 -1.38 11.91
C LYS A 55 -3.79 -2.48 10.93
N GLY A 56 -3.57 -2.30 9.65
CA GLY A 56 -3.97 -3.29 8.65
C GLY A 56 -4.05 -2.75 7.23
N PRO A 57 -4.84 -3.40 6.38
CA PRO A 57 -4.97 -3.00 4.99
C PRO A 57 -5.36 -1.52 4.84
N ALA A 58 -4.63 -0.80 4.01
CA ALA A 58 -4.86 0.63 3.82
C ALA A 58 -4.46 1.10 2.43
N GLY A 59 -5.16 2.13 1.94
CA GLY A 59 -4.75 2.93 0.78
C GLY A 59 -4.47 4.36 1.22
N THR A 60 -3.30 4.87 0.87
CA THR A 60 -2.82 6.18 1.28
C THR A 60 -2.14 6.89 0.11
N LEU A 61 -2.49 8.14 -0.14
CA LEU A 61 -1.71 8.97 -1.05
C LEU A 61 -0.50 9.56 -0.33
N LEU A 62 0.68 9.35 -0.90
CA LEU A 62 1.89 10.07 -0.57
C LEU A 62 2.03 11.25 -1.52
N LYS A 63 2.18 12.45 -0.98
CA LYS A 63 2.44 13.68 -1.73
C LYS A 63 3.77 14.27 -1.28
N VAL A 64 4.65 14.57 -2.25
CA VAL A 64 5.95 15.20 -2.00
C VAL A 64 6.15 16.38 -2.95
N PRO A 65 6.98 17.38 -2.58
CA PRO A 65 7.31 18.48 -3.49
C PRO A 65 8.12 18.00 -4.69
N GLY A 66 8.19 18.83 -5.73
CA GLY A 66 9.08 18.59 -6.86
C GLY A 66 10.56 18.56 -6.44
N ASN A 67 11.37 17.81 -7.18
CA ASN A 67 12.81 17.63 -6.92
C ASN A 67 13.12 17.09 -5.50
N TRP A 68 12.14 16.40 -4.87
CA TRP A 68 12.32 15.78 -3.56
C TRP A 68 13.01 14.41 -3.69
N ARG A 69 13.86 14.09 -2.72
CA ARG A 69 14.47 12.77 -2.57
C ARG A 69 14.26 12.26 -1.15
N ALA A 70 13.88 11.00 -1.01
CA ALA A 70 13.82 10.34 0.27
C ALA A 70 15.21 10.11 0.85
N PRO A 71 15.40 10.11 2.17
CA PRO A 71 16.52 9.38 2.76
C PRO A 71 16.40 7.89 2.43
N VAL A 72 17.53 7.19 2.32
CA VAL A 72 17.53 5.72 2.21
C VAL A 72 16.77 5.12 3.40
N HIS A 73 15.79 4.27 3.13
CA HIS A 73 14.90 3.72 4.16
C HIS A 73 14.38 2.32 3.80
N ALA A 74 13.68 1.71 4.73
CA ALA A 74 12.91 0.49 4.53
C ALA A 74 11.57 0.60 5.25
N HIS A 75 10.62 -0.24 4.87
CA HIS A 75 9.32 -0.37 5.52
C HIS A 75 9.21 -1.70 6.27
N THR A 76 8.39 -1.75 7.30
CA THR A 76 8.13 -2.98 8.08
C THR A 76 7.16 -3.93 7.39
N ALA A 77 6.41 -3.45 6.40
CA ALA A 77 5.43 -4.23 5.64
C ALA A 77 5.70 -4.10 4.13
N ASP A 78 5.31 -5.12 3.38
CA ASP A 78 5.25 -5.06 1.93
C ASP A 78 4.22 -4.00 1.50
N TYR A 79 4.50 -3.31 0.39
CA TYR A 79 3.51 -2.44 -0.22
C TYR A 79 3.51 -2.53 -1.74
N ARG A 80 2.39 -2.12 -2.32
CA ARG A 80 2.25 -1.83 -3.74
C ARG A 80 2.08 -0.34 -3.94
N ALA A 81 2.55 0.16 -5.07
CA ALA A 81 2.41 1.57 -5.36
C ALA A 81 2.05 1.84 -6.82
N ILE A 82 1.33 2.94 -7.03
CA ILE A 82 0.96 3.45 -8.35
C ILE A 82 1.28 4.94 -8.39
N VAL A 83 1.98 5.37 -9.44
CA VAL A 83 2.21 6.79 -9.69
C VAL A 83 0.92 7.44 -10.19
N ILE A 84 0.41 8.42 -9.47
CA ILE A 84 -0.76 9.20 -9.84
C ILE A 84 -0.36 10.47 -10.60
N LYS A 85 0.71 11.15 -10.16
CA LYS A 85 1.17 12.42 -10.72
C LYS A 85 2.68 12.55 -10.58
N GLY A 86 3.30 13.20 -11.57
CA GLY A 86 4.74 13.48 -11.59
C GLY A 86 5.56 12.30 -12.13
N LEU A 87 6.86 12.51 -12.27
CA LEU A 87 7.81 11.48 -12.64
C LEU A 87 8.48 10.99 -11.35
N TRP A 88 8.23 9.75 -10.97
CA TRP A 88 8.83 9.10 -9.81
C TRP A 88 10.06 8.31 -10.22
N ALA A 89 11.01 8.15 -9.33
CA ALA A 89 12.11 7.20 -9.48
C ALA A 89 12.22 6.33 -8.23
N HIS A 90 12.50 5.05 -8.43
CA HIS A 90 12.66 4.07 -7.37
C HIS A 90 13.86 3.18 -7.67
N TRP A 91 14.65 2.83 -6.67
CA TRP A 91 15.78 1.89 -6.82
C TRP A 91 16.14 1.19 -5.51
N GLN A 92 16.70 -0.01 -5.65
CA GLN A 92 17.15 -0.81 -4.54
C GLN A 92 18.58 -0.40 -4.15
N MET A 93 18.88 -0.40 -2.86
CA MET A 93 20.26 -0.15 -2.40
C MET A 93 21.22 -1.25 -2.83
N GLN A 94 20.74 -2.49 -2.91
CA GLN A 94 21.48 -3.58 -3.54
C GLN A 94 21.51 -3.36 -5.07
N GLY A 95 22.68 -2.99 -5.60
CA GLY A 95 22.85 -2.61 -6.99
C GLY A 95 22.86 -1.09 -7.23
N GLY A 96 22.46 -0.30 -6.24
CA GLY A 96 22.54 1.15 -6.25
C GLY A 96 21.81 1.82 -7.42
N GLU A 97 22.31 2.94 -7.90
CA GLU A 97 21.72 3.72 -9.00
C GLU A 97 21.55 2.92 -10.31
N ALA A 98 22.28 1.80 -10.51
CA ALA A 98 22.08 0.93 -11.67
C ALA A 98 20.73 0.21 -11.68
N THR A 99 20.03 0.15 -10.55
CA THR A 99 18.68 -0.43 -10.42
C THR A 99 17.58 0.62 -10.53
N LYS A 100 17.93 1.89 -10.72
CA LYS A 100 17.00 2.99 -10.79
C LYS A 100 16.05 2.87 -11.97
N VAL A 101 14.77 2.96 -11.69
CA VAL A 101 13.70 2.95 -12.69
C VAL A 101 12.91 4.25 -12.58
N GLU A 102 12.73 4.92 -13.71
CA GLU A 102 11.85 6.07 -13.83
C GLU A 102 10.42 5.61 -14.11
N LEU A 103 9.49 6.12 -13.35
CA LEU A 103 8.11 5.67 -13.28
C LEU A 103 7.17 6.86 -13.56
N PRO A 104 6.70 7.03 -14.81
CA PRO A 104 5.70 8.04 -15.15
C PRO A 104 4.31 7.68 -14.56
N PRO A 105 3.33 8.62 -14.62
CA PRO A 105 1.97 8.36 -14.15
C PRO A 105 1.36 7.10 -14.74
N GLY A 106 0.69 6.30 -13.91
CA GLY A 106 0.14 4.97 -14.25
C GLY A 106 1.13 3.82 -14.02
N SER A 107 2.40 4.09 -13.74
CA SER A 107 3.38 3.05 -13.39
C SER A 107 3.05 2.39 -12.07
N TYR A 108 3.41 1.11 -11.96
CA TYR A 108 3.19 0.26 -10.79
C TYR A 108 4.50 -0.40 -10.35
N TRP A 109 4.70 -0.53 -9.03
CA TRP A 109 5.77 -1.36 -8.47
C TRP A 109 5.35 -2.01 -7.14
N THR A 110 6.16 -2.93 -6.68
CA THR A 110 6.05 -3.55 -5.36
C THR A 110 7.37 -3.37 -4.62
N GLN A 111 7.29 -3.18 -3.32
CA GLN A 111 8.43 -3.12 -2.41
C GLN A 111 8.23 -4.13 -1.29
N LYS A 112 9.24 -4.97 -1.06
CA LYS A 112 9.25 -5.91 0.04
C LYS A 112 9.65 -5.23 1.35
N ALA A 113 9.06 -5.73 2.43
CA ALA A 113 9.44 -5.33 3.78
C ALA A 113 10.94 -5.55 4.04
N ASN A 114 11.51 -4.65 4.84
CA ASN A 114 12.90 -4.69 5.31
C ASN A 114 13.98 -4.63 4.21
N GLU A 115 13.61 -4.36 2.96
CA GLU A 115 14.58 -4.09 1.88
C GLU A 115 14.84 -2.58 1.79
N MET A 116 16.12 -2.21 1.93
CA MET A 116 16.56 -0.81 1.84
C MET A 116 16.43 -0.32 0.40
N HIS A 117 15.80 0.82 0.23
CA HIS A 117 15.58 1.47 -1.06
C HIS A 117 15.64 3.00 -0.95
N ASP A 118 15.61 3.64 -2.09
CA ASP A 118 15.59 5.08 -2.22
C ASP A 118 14.55 5.49 -3.27
N ASP A 119 14.00 6.67 -3.12
CA ASP A 119 12.93 7.23 -3.94
C ASP A 119 13.17 8.70 -4.24
N ALA A 120 12.72 9.15 -5.42
CA ALA A 120 12.76 10.56 -5.77
C ALA A 120 11.57 11.00 -6.63
N CYS A 121 11.12 12.22 -6.43
CA CYS A 121 10.30 12.95 -7.39
C CYS A 121 11.21 13.72 -8.34
N LEU A 122 11.25 13.33 -9.60
CA LEU A 122 12.09 13.94 -10.63
C LEU A 122 11.42 15.12 -11.35
N SER A 123 10.13 15.36 -11.11
CA SER A 123 9.40 16.49 -11.65
C SER A 123 9.74 17.79 -10.91
N ASP A 124 9.62 18.92 -11.57
CA ASP A 124 9.72 20.25 -10.94
C ASP A 124 8.49 20.58 -10.07
N THR A 125 7.38 19.89 -10.32
CA THR A 125 6.15 19.99 -9.54
C THR A 125 5.98 18.77 -8.63
N GLU A 126 5.00 18.82 -7.73
CA GLU A 126 4.72 17.72 -6.81
C GLU A 126 4.52 16.36 -7.49
N CYS A 127 4.98 15.30 -6.83
CA CYS A 127 4.60 13.94 -7.15
C CYS A 127 3.51 13.44 -6.17
N VAL A 128 2.62 12.58 -6.69
CA VAL A 128 1.58 11.90 -5.90
C VAL A 128 1.61 10.42 -6.22
N ILE A 129 1.72 9.61 -5.17
CA ILE A 129 1.83 8.15 -5.25
C ILE A 129 0.70 7.54 -4.42
N LEU A 130 -0.02 6.57 -4.97
CA LEU A 130 -0.91 5.71 -4.18
C LEU A 130 -0.09 4.56 -3.60
N LEU A 131 -0.07 4.48 -2.28
CA LEU A 131 0.50 3.37 -1.53
C LEU A 131 -0.62 2.44 -1.06
N ILE A 132 -0.47 1.13 -1.27
CA ILE A 132 -1.42 0.10 -0.87
C ILE A 132 -0.68 -0.89 0.02
N ASN A 133 -1.08 -0.96 1.28
CA ASN A 133 -0.57 -1.91 2.26
C ASN A 133 -1.63 -2.99 2.51
N ASP A 134 -1.25 -4.26 2.55
CA ASP A 134 -2.14 -5.38 2.90
C ASP A 134 -2.06 -5.71 4.40
N THR A 135 -0.98 -5.30 5.05
CA THR A 135 -0.70 -5.51 6.49
C THR A 135 -0.20 -4.21 7.12
N PRO A 136 -0.17 -4.13 8.46
CA PRO A 136 0.41 -3.00 9.20
C PRO A 136 1.89 -2.82 8.91
#